data_f8d7a4e3ef66a2088f7a00f323e7fcb6
#
_entry.id   f8d7a4e3ef66a2088f7a00f323e7fcb6
#
_cell.length_a   1.000
_cell.length_b   1.000
_cell.length_c   1.000
_cell.angle_alpha   90.00
_cell.angle_beta   90.00
_cell.angle_gamma   90.00
#
_symmetry.space_group_name_H-M   'P 1'
#
loop_
_entity.id
_entity.type
_entity.pdbx_description
1 polymer ?
#
loop_
_entity_poly.entity_id
_entity_poly.type
_entity_poly.pdbx_seq_one_letter_code
_entity_poly.pdbx_strand_id
1 'polypeptide(L)'
;MDVRDRIRGGLTRVLVPTGGIEQNGPFVSLSKHNYIARAVSLRAAELLGSTLVAPVVPFVPQGNIKPPTGHMLFSGTISLKEKTFEALLEDIGASLAVHGFTEIVFLGDSAGNQRGMQKAAAQINKRFHQSPTRAFYIPEFYNYPELRKFLAQRGIEEHPEDFHEELAFSLQLLAISPPTLRYEQRIAAGHTTLGGLSLLDRDKLVALGKEIIEMRAQSSVKAIRERELMPERK
;
A
#
# COMPACT_ATOMS: atom_id res chain seq x y z
N MET A 1 -9.26 -23.96 9.62
CA MET A 1 -10.06 -22.91 10.34
C MET A 1 -10.45 -21.86 9.31
N ASP A 2 -11.75 -21.67 9.10
CA ASP A 2 -12.25 -20.72 8.09
C ASP A 2 -12.39 -19.28 8.68
N VAL A 3 -12.67 -18.30 7.82
CA VAL A 3 -12.82 -16.89 8.23
C VAL A 3 -13.95 -16.73 9.25
N ARG A 4 -15.06 -17.44 9.08
CA ARG A 4 -16.20 -17.41 10.01
C ARG A 4 -15.80 -17.82 11.43
N ASP A 5 -15.00 -18.87 11.58
CA ASP A 5 -14.53 -19.35 12.88
C ASP A 5 -13.58 -18.33 13.53
N ARG A 6 -12.75 -17.65 12.72
CA ARG A 6 -11.90 -16.57 13.19
C ARG A 6 -12.71 -15.40 13.73
N ILE A 7 -13.74 -14.95 12.98
CA ILE A 7 -14.63 -13.86 13.42
C ILE A 7 -15.34 -14.22 14.71
N ARG A 8 -15.88 -15.45 14.83
CA ARG A 8 -16.52 -15.95 16.05
C ARG A 8 -15.55 -15.99 17.24
N GLY A 9 -14.27 -16.21 16.97
CA GLY A 9 -13.19 -16.16 17.97
C GLY A 9 -12.70 -14.76 18.31
N GLY A 10 -13.40 -13.70 17.86
CA GLY A 10 -13.07 -12.30 18.17
C GLY A 10 -12.10 -11.62 17.20
N LEU A 11 -11.75 -12.27 16.08
CA LEU A 11 -10.89 -11.67 15.05
C LEU A 11 -11.77 -10.87 14.07
N THR A 12 -12.04 -9.62 14.39
CA THR A 12 -13.00 -8.76 13.67
C THR A 12 -12.35 -7.59 12.92
N ARG A 13 -11.01 -7.49 12.93
CA ARG A 13 -10.27 -6.49 12.15
C ARG A 13 -9.81 -7.07 10.82
N VAL A 14 -9.94 -6.27 9.75
CA VAL A 14 -9.42 -6.59 8.43
C VAL A 14 -8.72 -5.40 7.81
N LEU A 15 -7.50 -5.61 7.30
CA LEU A 15 -6.77 -4.66 6.47
C LEU A 15 -7.16 -4.88 5.01
N VAL A 16 -7.53 -3.82 4.32
CA VAL A 16 -7.87 -3.82 2.89
C VAL A 16 -6.81 -3.01 2.13
N PRO A 17 -5.74 -3.67 1.67
CA PRO A 17 -4.68 -2.98 0.94
C PRO A 17 -5.11 -2.62 -0.47
N THR A 18 -4.73 -1.43 -0.92
CA THR A 18 -4.87 -0.97 -2.31
C THR A 18 -3.49 -0.68 -2.90
N GLY A 19 -3.26 -1.14 -4.11
CA GLY A 19 -1.98 -0.97 -4.79
C GLY A 19 -2.07 -0.03 -5.98
N GLY A 20 -1.81 -0.56 -7.18
CA GLY A 20 -1.88 0.15 -8.45
C GLY A 20 -1.18 -0.62 -9.56
N ILE A 21 -1.55 -0.31 -10.80
CA ILE A 21 -0.90 -0.80 -12.02
C ILE A 21 -0.50 0.42 -12.84
N GLU A 22 0.76 0.77 -12.78
CA GLU A 22 1.31 1.96 -13.44
C GLU A 22 2.70 1.71 -14.00
N GLN A 23 3.15 2.56 -14.92
CA GLN A 23 4.52 2.48 -15.42
C GLN A 23 5.52 2.87 -14.32
N ASN A 24 6.65 2.15 -14.27
CA ASN A 24 7.71 2.33 -13.27
C ASN A 24 9.10 2.14 -13.91
N GLY A 25 9.28 2.63 -15.13
CA GLY A 25 10.52 2.46 -15.89
C GLY A 25 10.72 1.05 -16.45
N PRO A 26 11.87 0.78 -17.08
CA PRO A 26 12.12 -0.45 -17.83
C PRO A 26 12.39 -1.68 -16.95
N PHE A 27 12.81 -1.49 -15.70
CA PHE A 27 13.25 -2.58 -14.83
C PHE A 27 12.25 -2.93 -13.72
N VAL A 28 11.23 -2.13 -13.49
CA VAL A 28 10.28 -2.33 -12.39
C VAL A 28 8.93 -2.79 -12.91
N SER A 29 8.33 -3.77 -12.24
CA SER A 29 6.99 -4.27 -12.57
C SER A 29 5.93 -3.16 -12.50
N LEU A 30 4.98 -3.18 -13.44
CA LEU A 30 3.79 -2.32 -13.40
C LEU A 30 2.99 -2.46 -12.09
N SER A 31 3.12 -3.60 -11.42
CA SER A 31 2.41 -3.93 -10.19
C SER A 31 3.23 -3.67 -8.91
N LYS A 32 4.27 -2.81 -8.93
CA LYS A 32 5.15 -2.59 -7.76
C LYS A 32 4.34 -2.33 -6.48
N HIS A 33 3.35 -1.45 -6.55
CA HIS A 33 2.52 -1.09 -5.42
C HIS A 33 1.66 -2.25 -4.88
N ASN A 34 1.24 -3.21 -5.72
CA ASN A 34 0.48 -4.37 -5.27
C ASN A 34 1.34 -5.31 -4.40
N TYR A 35 2.59 -5.56 -4.81
CA TYR A 35 3.52 -6.38 -4.03
C TYR A 35 3.85 -5.74 -2.69
N ILE A 36 4.16 -4.45 -2.70
CA ILE A 36 4.54 -3.70 -1.51
C ILE A 36 3.35 -3.57 -0.55
N ALA A 37 2.17 -3.17 -1.05
CA ALA A 37 0.95 -3.06 -0.24
C ALA A 37 0.64 -4.38 0.47
N ARG A 38 0.78 -5.51 -0.25
CA ARG A 38 0.61 -6.85 0.35
C ARG A 38 1.62 -7.10 1.46
N ALA A 39 2.91 -6.89 1.20
CA ALA A 39 3.98 -7.21 2.15
C ALA A 39 3.89 -6.37 3.43
N VAL A 40 3.72 -5.06 3.29
CA VAL A 40 3.59 -4.15 4.44
C VAL A 40 2.32 -4.44 5.23
N SER A 41 1.19 -4.72 4.57
CA SER A 41 -0.07 -5.07 5.26
C SER A 41 0.01 -6.39 6.01
N LEU A 42 0.65 -7.42 5.44
CA LEU A 42 0.87 -8.69 6.15
C LEU A 42 1.73 -8.48 7.40
N ARG A 43 2.81 -7.70 7.27
CA ARG A 43 3.67 -7.39 8.41
C ARG A 43 2.93 -6.57 9.48
N ALA A 44 2.12 -5.59 9.08
CA ALA A 44 1.29 -4.83 10.00
C ALA A 44 0.26 -5.72 10.72
N ALA A 45 -0.36 -6.67 10.02
CA ALA A 45 -1.30 -7.62 10.61
C ALA A 45 -0.64 -8.54 11.64
N GLU A 46 0.58 -9.01 11.37
CA GLU A 46 1.39 -9.78 12.34
C GLU A 46 1.66 -8.97 13.61
N LEU A 47 2.02 -7.70 13.49
CA LEU A 47 2.30 -6.81 14.63
C LEU A 47 1.05 -6.41 15.40
N LEU A 48 -0.10 -6.32 14.74
CA LEU A 48 -1.39 -6.06 15.38
C LEU A 48 -1.92 -7.29 16.14
N GLY A 49 -1.57 -8.49 15.69
CA GLY A 49 -2.24 -9.72 16.13
C GLY A 49 -3.65 -9.81 15.53
N SER A 50 -4.53 -10.58 16.06
CA SER A 50 -5.95 -10.77 15.69
C SER A 50 -6.50 -9.94 14.50
N THR A 51 -5.81 -10.00 13.35
CA THR A 51 -6.08 -9.17 12.16
C THR A 51 -5.96 -10.01 10.90
N LEU A 52 -6.93 -9.91 10.00
CA LEU A 52 -6.86 -10.50 8.65
C LEU A 52 -6.42 -9.45 7.62
N VAL A 53 -5.89 -9.94 6.50
CA VAL A 53 -5.57 -9.11 5.33
C VAL A 53 -6.39 -9.59 4.14
N ALA A 54 -7.21 -8.72 3.60
CA ALA A 54 -7.96 -8.97 2.37
C ALA A 54 -7.00 -9.05 1.15
N PRO A 55 -7.42 -9.64 0.03
CA PRO A 55 -6.69 -9.51 -1.23
C PRO A 55 -6.45 -8.03 -1.57
N VAL A 56 -5.28 -7.75 -2.17
CA VAL A 56 -4.96 -6.38 -2.62
C VAL A 56 -5.95 -5.96 -3.70
N VAL A 57 -6.46 -4.73 -3.63
CA VAL A 57 -7.22 -4.08 -4.70
C VAL A 57 -6.21 -3.50 -5.70
N PRO A 58 -5.98 -4.12 -6.87
CA PRO A 58 -4.90 -3.75 -7.76
C PRO A 58 -5.26 -2.62 -8.73
N PHE A 59 -6.56 -2.39 -8.96
CA PHE A 59 -7.05 -1.39 -9.90
C PHE A 59 -7.52 -0.16 -9.14
N VAL A 60 -6.86 0.96 -9.37
CA VAL A 60 -7.03 2.22 -8.66
C VAL A 60 -6.91 3.40 -9.64
N PRO A 61 -7.24 4.64 -9.24
CA PRO A 61 -6.99 5.81 -10.09
C PRO A 61 -5.49 6.08 -10.29
N GLN A 62 -5.05 6.14 -11.56
CA GLN A 62 -3.67 6.43 -11.96
C GLN A 62 -3.60 7.56 -13.01
N GLY A 63 -4.62 8.36 -13.08
CA GLY A 63 -4.83 9.44 -14.03
C GLY A 63 -6.13 9.30 -14.82
N ASN A 64 -6.47 10.33 -15.59
CA ASN A 64 -7.66 10.30 -16.45
C ASN A 64 -7.45 9.34 -17.61
N ILE A 65 -8.52 8.59 -17.95
CA ILE A 65 -8.51 7.68 -19.09
C ILE A 65 -8.67 8.46 -20.40
N LYS A 66 -9.51 9.52 -20.39
CA LYS A 66 -9.78 10.34 -21.59
C LYS A 66 -10.09 11.79 -21.20
N PRO A 67 -9.29 12.80 -21.66
CA PRO A 67 -7.96 12.61 -22.25
C PRO A 67 -7.00 11.94 -21.24
N PRO A 68 -5.99 11.17 -21.69
CA PRO A 68 -5.03 10.56 -20.79
C PRO A 68 -4.25 11.61 -19.98
N THR A 69 -4.06 11.36 -18.67
CA THR A 69 -3.22 12.20 -17.80
C THR A 69 -2.45 11.32 -16.81
N GLY A 70 -1.42 11.88 -16.17
CA GLY A 70 -0.61 11.15 -15.19
C GLY A 70 0.01 9.89 -15.79
N HIS A 71 -0.05 8.77 -15.06
CA HIS A 71 0.52 7.51 -15.53
C HIS A 71 -0.20 6.93 -16.76
N MET A 72 -1.43 7.35 -17.05
CA MET A 72 -2.15 6.95 -18.26
C MET A 72 -1.53 7.45 -19.57
N LEU A 73 -0.53 8.31 -19.53
CA LEU A 73 0.31 8.69 -20.68
C LEU A 73 1.25 7.55 -21.13
N PHE A 74 1.43 6.52 -20.30
CA PHE A 74 2.37 5.43 -20.55
C PHE A 74 1.64 4.10 -20.71
N SER A 75 2.04 3.32 -21.72
CA SER A 75 1.47 2.03 -22.02
C SER A 75 1.61 1.04 -20.86
N GLY A 76 0.58 0.25 -20.63
CA GLY A 76 0.54 -0.77 -19.56
C GLY A 76 -0.09 -0.27 -18.27
N THR A 77 -0.23 1.05 -18.06
CA THR A 77 -0.98 1.61 -16.94
C THR A 77 -2.47 1.30 -17.08
N ILE A 78 -3.09 0.91 -15.97
CA ILE A 78 -4.55 0.69 -15.88
C ILE A 78 -5.10 1.59 -14.79
N SER A 79 -6.05 2.44 -15.16
CA SER A 79 -6.66 3.40 -14.25
C SER A 79 -8.17 3.19 -14.10
N LEU A 80 -8.69 3.42 -12.92
CA LEU A 80 -10.12 3.57 -12.67
C LEU A 80 -10.50 5.05 -12.56
N LYS A 81 -11.78 5.35 -12.81
CA LYS A 81 -12.36 6.63 -12.39
C LYS A 81 -12.47 6.66 -10.87
N GLU A 82 -12.27 7.82 -10.24
CA GLU A 82 -12.44 8.01 -8.81
C GLU A 82 -13.76 7.41 -8.28
N LYS A 83 -14.87 7.73 -8.91
CA LYS A 83 -16.20 7.21 -8.51
C LYS A 83 -16.29 5.68 -8.58
N THR A 84 -15.64 5.05 -9.56
CA THR A 84 -15.62 3.59 -9.69
C THR A 84 -14.81 2.97 -8.56
N PHE A 85 -13.69 3.58 -8.23
CA PHE A 85 -12.83 3.13 -7.13
C PHE A 85 -13.51 3.34 -5.76
N GLU A 86 -14.15 4.49 -5.54
CA GLU A 86 -14.94 4.75 -4.34
C GLU A 86 -16.04 3.68 -4.17
N ALA A 87 -16.84 3.43 -5.21
CA ALA A 87 -17.91 2.43 -5.18
C ALA A 87 -17.37 0.99 -4.93
N LEU A 88 -16.26 0.63 -5.56
CA LEU A 88 -15.60 -0.66 -5.33
C LEU A 88 -15.23 -0.85 -3.86
N LEU A 89 -14.61 0.16 -3.24
CA LEU A 89 -14.22 0.09 -1.83
C LEU A 89 -15.44 0.10 -0.89
N GLU A 90 -16.50 0.83 -1.23
CA GLU A 90 -17.76 0.82 -0.48
C GLU A 90 -18.42 -0.57 -0.49
N ASP A 91 -18.46 -1.24 -1.64
CA ASP A 91 -18.99 -2.60 -1.77
C ASP A 91 -18.15 -3.63 -1.03
N ILE A 92 -16.81 -3.53 -1.10
CA ILE A 92 -15.89 -4.37 -0.33
C ILE A 92 -16.15 -4.18 1.16
N GLY A 93 -16.19 -2.93 1.64
CA GLY A 93 -16.42 -2.63 3.04
C GLY A 93 -17.80 -3.08 3.52
N ALA A 94 -18.85 -2.88 2.72
CA ALA A 94 -20.19 -3.35 3.05
C ALA A 94 -20.26 -4.88 3.16
N SER A 95 -19.59 -5.59 2.26
CA SER A 95 -19.53 -7.06 2.28
C SER A 95 -18.83 -7.56 3.55
N LEU A 96 -17.71 -6.93 3.92
CA LEU A 96 -16.99 -7.28 5.15
C LEU A 96 -17.82 -6.99 6.41
N ALA A 97 -18.51 -5.85 6.46
CA ALA A 97 -19.38 -5.47 7.57
C ALA A 97 -20.52 -6.48 7.79
N VAL A 98 -21.20 -6.90 6.73
CA VAL A 98 -22.29 -7.89 6.78
C VAL A 98 -21.80 -9.25 7.31
N HIS A 99 -20.54 -9.59 7.08
CA HIS A 99 -19.94 -10.84 7.58
C HIS A 99 -19.38 -10.75 9.01
N GLY A 100 -19.49 -9.59 9.69
CA GLY A 100 -19.14 -9.43 11.09
C GLY A 100 -17.78 -8.81 11.37
N PHE A 101 -17.12 -8.24 10.35
CA PHE A 101 -15.96 -7.39 10.60
C PHE A 101 -16.40 -6.06 11.21
N THR A 102 -15.82 -5.71 12.35
CA THR A 102 -16.12 -4.45 13.06
C THR A 102 -15.08 -3.37 12.80
N GLU A 103 -13.89 -3.74 12.32
CA GLU A 103 -12.83 -2.80 11.96
C GLU A 103 -12.33 -3.08 10.54
N ILE A 104 -12.64 -2.17 9.63
CA ILE A 104 -12.23 -2.23 8.21
C ILE A 104 -11.22 -1.13 7.97
N VAL A 105 -9.96 -1.49 7.68
CA VAL A 105 -8.85 -0.56 7.58
C VAL A 105 -8.34 -0.49 6.15
N PHE A 106 -8.55 0.63 5.47
CA PHE A 106 -8.01 0.88 4.13
C PHE A 106 -6.58 1.39 4.20
N LEU A 107 -5.69 0.75 3.46
CA LEU A 107 -4.26 1.05 3.34
C LEU A 107 -3.90 1.20 1.87
N GLY A 108 -3.24 2.27 1.47
CA GLY A 108 -2.95 2.51 0.05
C GLY A 108 -1.50 2.89 -0.23
N ASP A 109 -0.88 2.22 -1.20
CA ASP A 109 0.52 2.38 -1.55
C ASP A 109 0.78 3.33 -2.74
N SER A 110 -0.25 3.99 -3.26
CA SER A 110 -0.15 4.99 -4.35
C SER A 110 -0.84 6.29 -3.96
N ALA A 111 -0.36 7.41 -4.46
CA ALA A 111 -0.96 8.72 -4.21
C ALA A 111 -2.42 8.81 -4.70
N GLY A 112 -2.73 8.16 -5.82
CA GLY A 112 -4.07 8.13 -6.42
C GLY A 112 -5.14 7.45 -5.55
N ASN A 113 -4.74 6.62 -4.59
CA ASN A 113 -5.67 5.85 -3.76
C ASN A 113 -6.24 6.65 -2.58
N GLN A 114 -5.51 7.65 -2.11
CA GLN A 114 -5.71 8.25 -0.79
C GLN A 114 -7.12 8.85 -0.63
N ARG A 115 -7.53 9.67 -1.59
CA ARG A 115 -8.84 10.35 -1.55
C ARG A 115 -10.02 9.37 -1.62
N GLY A 116 -9.93 8.37 -2.50
CA GLY A 116 -10.99 7.36 -2.66
C GLY A 116 -11.18 6.53 -1.40
N MET A 117 -10.10 6.10 -0.76
CA MET A 117 -10.14 5.36 0.52
C MET A 117 -10.76 6.18 1.65
N GLN A 118 -10.38 7.46 1.76
CA GLN A 118 -10.95 8.36 2.77
C GLN A 118 -12.47 8.51 2.61
N LYS A 119 -12.93 8.69 1.38
CA LYS A 119 -14.36 8.83 1.09
C LYS A 119 -15.12 7.53 1.32
N ALA A 120 -14.58 6.40 0.85
CA ALA A 120 -15.21 5.10 1.07
C ALA A 120 -15.36 4.78 2.56
N ALA A 121 -14.32 5.02 3.37
CA ALA A 121 -14.40 4.86 4.82
C ALA A 121 -15.53 5.73 5.43
N ALA A 122 -15.63 6.99 5.02
CA ALA A 122 -16.71 7.88 5.49
C ALA A 122 -18.10 7.38 5.11
N GLN A 123 -18.28 6.89 3.87
CA GLN A 123 -19.58 6.36 3.41
C GLN A 123 -19.97 5.06 4.14
N ILE A 124 -19.00 4.16 4.38
CA ILE A 124 -19.22 2.94 5.16
C ILE A 124 -19.66 3.30 6.59
N ASN A 125 -18.96 4.22 7.24
CA ASN A 125 -19.33 4.68 8.59
C ASN A 125 -20.72 5.31 8.64
N LYS A 126 -21.09 6.07 7.61
CA LYS A 126 -22.46 6.61 7.47
C LYS A 126 -23.49 5.51 7.28
N ARG A 127 -23.22 4.52 6.40
CA ARG A 127 -24.13 3.42 6.10
C ARG A 127 -24.35 2.50 7.29
N PHE A 128 -23.30 2.24 8.06
CA PHE A 128 -23.32 1.32 9.20
C PHE A 128 -23.31 2.02 10.56
N HIS A 129 -23.79 3.26 10.63
CA HIS A 129 -23.75 4.09 11.86
C HIS A 129 -24.46 3.47 13.07
N GLN A 130 -25.42 2.56 12.87
CA GLN A 130 -26.13 1.82 13.93
C GLN A 130 -25.52 0.45 14.24
N SER A 131 -24.41 0.08 13.59
CA SER A 131 -23.69 -1.17 13.82
C SER A 131 -22.35 -0.91 14.53
N PRO A 132 -21.70 -1.93 15.08
CA PRO A 132 -20.37 -1.77 15.65
C PRO A 132 -19.27 -1.58 14.60
N THR A 133 -19.61 -1.68 13.31
CA THR A 133 -18.61 -1.56 12.23
C THR A 133 -18.11 -0.13 12.10
N ARG A 134 -16.78 -0.02 12.02
CA ARG A 134 -16.05 1.22 11.74
C ARG A 134 -15.08 0.98 10.59
N ALA A 135 -15.02 1.93 9.66
CA ALA A 135 -14.04 1.94 8.59
C ALA A 135 -13.04 3.08 8.80
N PHE A 136 -11.78 2.80 8.59
CA PHE A 136 -10.68 3.75 8.76
C PHE A 136 -9.87 3.83 7.46
N TYR A 137 -9.33 5.00 7.20
CA TYR A 137 -8.29 5.22 6.22
C TYR A 137 -7.01 5.65 6.94
N ILE A 138 -5.88 5.04 6.60
CA ILE A 138 -4.57 5.24 7.26
C ILE A 138 -3.59 5.88 6.28
N PRO A 139 -3.46 7.22 6.24
CA PRO A 139 -2.52 7.91 5.36
C PRO A 139 -1.06 7.62 5.71
N GLU A 140 -0.76 7.26 6.95
CA GLU A 140 0.57 6.91 7.44
C GLU A 140 1.16 5.69 6.73
N PHE A 141 0.33 4.88 6.09
CA PHE A 141 0.79 3.76 5.27
C PHE A 141 1.58 4.23 4.03
N TYR A 142 1.15 5.32 3.38
CA TYR A 142 1.80 5.86 2.17
C TYR A 142 2.96 6.81 2.48
N ASN A 143 3.05 7.35 3.65
CA ASN A 143 3.91 8.44 4.15
C ASN A 143 5.30 8.55 3.48
N TYR A 144 5.35 9.05 2.25
CA TYR A 144 6.57 9.22 1.47
C TYR A 144 7.62 10.14 2.14
N PRO A 145 7.25 11.23 2.83
CA PRO A 145 8.19 12.03 3.60
C PRO A 145 8.96 11.25 4.67
N GLU A 146 8.31 10.33 5.38
CA GLU A 146 8.99 9.49 6.38
C GLU A 146 9.93 8.47 5.73
N LEU A 147 9.61 7.95 4.54
CA LEU A 147 10.52 7.11 3.75
C LEU A 147 11.82 7.86 3.41
N ARG A 148 11.69 9.09 2.91
CA ARG A 148 12.84 9.94 2.59
C ARG A 148 13.67 10.25 3.82
N LYS A 149 13.04 10.60 4.93
CA LYS A 149 13.70 10.85 6.22
C LYS A 149 14.44 9.61 6.71
N PHE A 150 13.83 8.44 6.60
CA PHE A 150 14.44 7.16 6.98
C PHE A 150 15.71 6.87 6.18
N LEU A 151 15.71 7.13 4.86
CA LEU A 151 16.88 6.99 4.00
C LEU A 151 17.95 8.04 4.33
N ALA A 152 17.56 9.31 4.51
CA ALA A 152 18.47 10.40 4.84
C ALA A 152 19.22 10.16 6.17
N GLN A 153 18.58 9.58 7.19
CA GLN A 153 19.21 9.18 8.45
C GLN A 153 20.31 8.12 8.28
N ARG A 154 20.33 7.43 7.12
CA ARG A 154 21.35 6.43 6.73
C ARG A 154 22.37 6.97 5.72
N GLY A 155 22.36 8.29 5.52
CA GLY A 155 23.24 8.96 4.55
C GLY A 155 22.85 8.71 3.09
N ILE A 156 21.58 8.32 2.84
CA ILE A 156 21.05 8.07 1.51
C ILE A 156 20.09 9.20 1.15
N GLU A 157 20.48 10.03 0.18
CA GLU A 157 19.62 11.06 -0.41
C GLU A 157 19.03 10.51 -1.70
N GLU A 158 17.71 10.31 -1.72
CA GLU A 158 17.02 9.83 -2.90
C GLU A 158 16.90 10.95 -3.93
N HIS A 159 17.53 10.77 -5.06
CA HIS A 159 17.40 11.66 -6.21
C HIS A 159 16.23 11.19 -7.09
N PRO A 160 15.39 12.10 -7.59
CA PRO A 160 14.34 11.76 -8.55
C PRO A 160 14.94 11.08 -9.78
N GLU A 161 14.39 9.93 -10.14
CA GLU A 161 14.72 9.26 -11.39
C GLU A 161 13.65 9.54 -12.43
N ASP A 162 14.05 9.71 -13.69
CA ASP A 162 13.16 10.14 -14.78
C ASP A 162 12.04 9.13 -15.08
N PHE A 163 12.21 7.86 -14.70
CA PHE A 163 11.32 6.77 -15.05
C PHE A 163 10.36 6.32 -13.94
N HIS A 164 10.26 7.02 -12.83
CA HIS A 164 9.39 6.66 -11.73
C HIS A 164 9.75 5.33 -11.03
N GLU A 165 11.04 4.97 -11.04
CA GLU A 165 11.51 3.73 -10.41
C GLU A 165 11.58 3.80 -8.89
N GLU A 166 11.83 4.96 -8.33
CA GLU A 166 11.84 5.30 -6.89
C GLU A 166 12.63 4.32 -6.01
N LEU A 167 13.75 4.78 -5.47
CA LEU A 167 14.69 3.95 -4.71
C LEU A 167 14.02 3.21 -3.55
N ALA A 168 13.25 3.92 -2.72
CA ALA A 168 12.63 3.33 -1.53
C ALA A 168 11.69 2.16 -1.87
N PHE A 169 10.92 2.28 -2.95
CA PHE A 169 10.03 1.20 -3.41
C PHE A 169 10.79 0.06 -4.06
N SER A 170 11.83 0.37 -4.85
CA SER A 170 12.69 -0.63 -5.48
C SER A 170 13.44 -1.49 -4.46
N LEU A 171 13.91 -0.91 -3.36
CA LEU A 171 14.53 -1.65 -2.26
C LEU A 171 13.55 -2.63 -1.60
N GLN A 172 12.31 -2.22 -1.38
CA GLN A 172 11.26 -3.09 -0.85
C GLN A 172 10.97 -4.26 -1.83
N LEU A 173 10.84 -3.97 -3.13
CA LEU A 173 10.65 -5.03 -4.15
C LEU A 173 11.80 -6.02 -4.17
N LEU A 174 13.04 -5.55 -4.09
CA LEU A 174 14.21 -6.41 -4.04
C LEU A 174 14.17 -7.36 -2.84
N ALA A 175 13.65 -6.88 -1.70
CA ALA A 175 13.55 -7.69 -0.49
C ALA A 175 12.41 -8.74 -0.53
N ILE A 176 11.31 -8.47 -1.25
CA ILE A 176 10.11 -9.32 -1.22
C ILE A 176 9.88 -10.13 -2.49
N SER A 177 10.29 -9.60 -3.65
CA SER A 177 10.06 -10.23 -4.95
C SER A 177 11.09 -9.76 -5.98
N PRO A 178 12.36 -10.20 -5.87
CA PRO A 178 13.45 -9.77 -6.75
C PRO A 178 13.14 -9.83 -8.27
N PRO A 179 12.39 -10.83 -8.78
CA PRO A 179 12.03 -10.87 -10.19
C PRO A 179 11.20 -9.67 -10.67
N THR A 180 10.46 -9.01 -9.77
CA THR A 180 9.63 -7.84 -10.12
C THR A 180 10.45 -6.56 -10.31
N LEU A 181 11.67 -6.55 -9.80
CA LEU A 181 12.65 -5.46 -10.00
C LEU A 181 13.56 -5.71 -11.22
N ARG A 182 13.55 -6.93 -11.82
CA ARG A 182 14.48 -7.32 -12.89
C ARG A 182 15.94 -6.98 -12.56
N TYR A 183 16.33 -7.20 -11.32
CA TYR A 183 17.61 -6.76 -10.77
C TYR A 183 18.80 -7.20 -11.62
N GLU A 184 18.87 -8.50 -11.99
CA GLU A 184 20.00 -9.05 -12.76
C GLU A 184 20.08 -8.42 -14.17
N GLN A 185 18.94 -8.22 -14.83
CA GLN A 185 18.89 -7.57 -16.14
C GLN A 185 19.31 -6.10 -16.05
N ARG A 186 18.93 -5.42 -14.97
CA ARG A 186 19.34 -4.04 -14.70
C ARG A 186 20.86 -3.93 -14.56
N ILE A 187 21.47 -4.78 -13.73
CA ILE A 187 22.94 -4.81 -13.54
C ILE A 187 23.64 -5.16 -14.83
N ALA A 188 23.19 -6.18 -15.55
CA ALA A 188 23.76 -6.60 -16.84
C ALA A 188 23.69 -5.50 -17.91
N ALA A 189 22.68 -4.64 -17.86
CA ALA A 189 22.55 -3.48 -18.74
C ALA A 189 23.41 -2.25 -18.31
N GLY A 190 24.20 -2.37 -17.24
CA GLY A 190 25.07 -1.30 -16.74
C GLY A 190 24.40 -0.26 -15.84
N HIS A 191 23.10 -0.45 -15.53
CA HIS A 191 22.37 0.44 -14.61
C HIS A 191 22.62 0.05 -13.15
N THR A 192 23.85 0.30 -12.68
CA THR A 192 24.36 -0.12 -11.36
C THR A 192 24.06 0.87 -10.23
N THR A 193 23.30 1.92 -10.50
CA THR A 193 22.85 2.91 -9.50
C THR A 193 21.35 3.15 -9.64
N LEU A 194 20.72 3.57 -8.55
CA LEU A 194 19.33 4.05 -8.50
C LEU A 194 19.21 5.10 -7.38
N GLY A 195 18.64 6.27 -7.69
CA GLY A 195 18.51 7.36 -6.73
C GLY A 195 19.81 7.76 -6.04
N GLY A 196 20.96 7.62 -6.76
CA GLY A 196 22.30 7.90 -6.22
C GLY A 196 22.92 6.74 -5.42
N LEU A 197 22.19 5.66 -5.11
CA LEU A 197 22.70 4.51 -4.37
C LEU A 197 23.27 3.45 -5.33
N SER A 198 24.48 2.91 -5.00
CA SER A 198 25.01 1.75 -5.71
C SER A 198 24.18 0.50 -5.46
N LEU A 199 23.86 -0.23 -6.53
CA LEU A 199 23.09 -1.46 -6.50
C LEU A 199 23.97 -2.73 -6.44
N LEU A 200 25.29 -2.61 -6.33
CA LEU A 200 26.21 -3.76 -6.41
C LEU A 200 26.25 -4.62 -5.14
N ASP A 201 25.89 -4.08 -3.98
CA ASP A 201 25.82 -4.82 -2.72
C ASP A 201 24.37 -5.27 -2.46
N ARG A 202 23.98 -6.36 -3.10
CA ARG A 202 22.60 -6.89 -3.03
C ARG A 202 22.14 -7.20 -1.62
N ASP A 203 22.98 -7.79 -0.79
CA ASP A 203 22.60 -8.21 0.56
C ASP A 203 22.28 -7.00 1.44
N LYS A 204 23.10 -5.96 1.35
CA LYS A 204 22.85 -4.67 2.01
C LYS A 204 21.53 -4.03 1.55
N LEU A 205 21.26 -4.07 0.24
CA LEU A 205 20.02 -3.51 -0.31
C LEU A 205 18.77 -4.28 0.14
N VAL A 206 18.86 -5.62 0.18
CA VAL A 206 17.79 -6.48 0.70
C VAL A 206 17.54 -6.20 2.18
N ALA A 207 18.59 -6.06 2.98
CA ALA A 207 18.46 -5.71 4.40
C ALA A 207 17.77 -4.36 4.57
N LEU A 208 18.16 -3.35 3.82
CA LEU A 208 17.56 -2.01 3.84
C LEU A 208 16.08 -2.05 3.41
N GLY A 209 15.75 -2.82 2.38
CA GLY A 209 14.36 -3.01 1.94
C GLY A 209 13.48 -3.63 3.03
N LYS A 210 14.00 -4.61 3.79
CA LYS A 210 13.31 -5.21 4.94
C LYS A 210 13.10 -4.19 6.07
N GLU A 211 14.10 -3.37 6.36
CA GLU A 211 13.96 -2.31 7.36
C GLU A 211 12.89 -1.28 6.98
N ILE A 212 12.80 -0.92 5.69
CA ILE A 212 11.76 -0.01 5.19
C ILE A 212 10.36 -0.63 5.38
N ILE A 213 10.18 -1.91 5.04
CA ILE A 213 8.91 -2.62 5.23
C ILE A 213 8.53 -2.63 6.72
N GLU A 214 9.47 -2.95 7.61
CA GLU A 214 9.25 -2.97 9.05
C GLU A 214 8.84 -1.58 9.58
N MET A 215 9.57 -0.53 9.20
CA MET A 215 9.28 0.85 9.59
C MET A 215 7.87 1.26 9.14
N ARG A 216 7.49 0.98 7.88
CA ARG A 216 6.16 1.30 7.35
C ARG A 216 5.05 0.54 8.07
N ALA A 217 5.27 -0.75 8.36
CA ALA A 217 4.32 -1.56 9.12
C ALA A 217 4.13 -1.02 10.52
N GLN A 218 5.21 -0.68 11.24
CA GLN A 218 5.14 -0.09 12.58
C GLN A 218 4.44 1.26 12.60
N SER A 219 4.71 2.14 11.64
CA SER A 219 4.03 3.42 11.49
C SER A 219 2.51 3.23 11.29
N SER A 220 2.13 2.29 10.43
CA SER A 220 0.73 1.95 10.18
C SER A 220 0.04 1.38 11.42
N VAL A 221 0.71 0.47 12.13
CA VAL A 221 0.20 -0.12 13.38
C VAL A 221 -0.03 0.95 14.45
N LYS A 222 0.93 1.87 14.62
CA LYS A 222 0.78 3.00 15.53
C LYS A 222 -0.45 3.83 15.18
N ALA A 223 -0.61 4.21 13.92
CA ALA A 223 -1.74 5.00 13.46
C ALA A 223 -3.09 4.27 13.61
N ILE A 224 -3.14 2.96 13.39
CA ILE A 224 -4.34 2.15 13.61
C ILE A 224 -4.72 2.17 15.10
N ARG A 225 -3.78 1.88 16.00
CA ARG A 225 -4.02 1.88 17.45
C ARG A 225 -4.45 3.25 17.98
N GLU A 226 -3.89 4.33 17.46
CA GLU A 226 -4.30 5.69 17.84
C GLU A 226 -5.75 5.98 17.45
N ARG A 227 -6.22 5.47 16.30
CA ARG A 227 -7.63 5.64 15.86
C ARG A 227 -8.61 4.81 16.67
N GLU A 228 -8.21 3.65 17.17
CA GLU A 228 -9.03 2.84 18.08
C GLU A 228 -9.33 3.55 19.40
N LEU A 229 -8.40 4.39 19.87
CA LEU A 229 -8.52 5.16 21.09
C LEU A 229 -9.33 6.45 20.93
N MET A 230 -9.64 6.85 19.69
CA MET A 230 -10.43 8.06 19.47
C MET A 230 -11.90 7.80 19.83
N PRO A 231 -12.52 8.63 20.68
CA PRO A 231 -13.94 8.51 20.98
C PRO A 231 -14.75 8.70 19.68
N GLU A 232 -15.84 7.96 19.57
CA GLU A 232 -16.79 8.12 18.46
C GLU A 232 -17.15 9.60 18.32
N ARG A 233 -16.90 10.19 17.14
CA ARG A 233 -17.46 11.50 16.83
C ARG A 233 -18.97 11.34 16.76
N LYS A 234 -19.66 11.87 17.77
CA LYS A 234 -21.12 11.96 17.81
C LYS A 234 -21.68 12.70 16.60
#